data_97ab92df9fc2569b5dc1ff4ebeca8433
#
_entry.id   97ab92df9fc2569b5dc1ff4ebeca8433
#
_cell.length_a   1.000
_cell.length_b   1.000
_cell.length_c   1.000
_cell.angle_alpha   90.00
_cell.angle_beta   90.00
_cell.angle_gamma   90.00
#
_symmetry.space_group_name_H-M   'P 1'
#
loop_
_entity.id
_entity.type
_entity.pdbx_description
1 polymer ?
#
loop_
_entity_poly.entity_id
_entity_poly.type
_entity_poly.pdbx_seq_one_letter_code
_entity_poly.pdbx_strand_id
1 'polypeptide(L)'
;MGLDISSFAGLSPAPDAELDEDGFPLDEEKFLYLDPELIKFTEENFPGRTAGIKPGIYSFESSAEFRAGSYSGYNDWRDHLARMAVGMSAEKIWASGWNGPFVELINFPDNEGVIEPVVAAKLAKGFAEFGHRPEEYSASIPDGTDWLENYREWKCAFEMAAKDGAVVLH
;
A
#
# COMPACT_ATOMS: atom_id res chain seq x y z
N MET A 1 -10.56 -8.93 12.94
CA MET A 1 -9.89 -7.72 12.43
C MET A 1 -9.07 -8.11 11.21
N GLY A 2 -8.97 -7.26 10.24
CA GLY A 2 -8.25 -7.49 8.98
C GLY A 2 -7.76 -6.17 8.43
N LEU A 3 -6.85 -6.26 7.47
CA LEU A 3 -6.24 -5.13 6.81
C LEU A 3 -7.07 -4.77 5.57
N ASP A 4 -7.66 -3.60 5.58
CA ASP A 4 -8.33 -3.01 4.44
C ASP A 4 -7.40 -1.98 3.76
N ILE A 5 -7.45 -1.94 2.45
CA ILE A 5 -6.56 -1.11 1.62
C ILE A 5 -7.42 -0.21 0.75
N SER A 6 -7.16 1.09 0.83
CA SER A 6 -7.73 2.06 -0.10
C SER A 6 -6.63 2.66 -0.97
N SER A 7 -6.88 2.74 -2.26
CA SER A 7 -5.98 3.37 -3.23
C SER A 7 -6.67 4.52 -3.94
N PHE A 8 -5.94 5.58 -4.20
CA PHE A 8 -6.43 6.82 -4.79
C PHE A 8 -5.53 7.27 -5.92
N ALA A 9 -6.09 7.91 -6.94
CA ALA A 9 -5.36 8.58 -8.00
C ALA A 9 -5.80 10.05 -8.12
N GLY A 10 -4.89 10.92 -8.56
CA GLY A 10 -5.17 12.32 -8.86
C GLY A 10 -5.54 13.12 -7.62
N LEU A 11 -4.77 12.98 -6.53
CA LEU A 11 -5.00 13.74 -5.30
C LEU A 11 -4.72 15.24 -5.52
N SER A 12 -5.68 16.06 -5.12
CA SER A 12 -5.54 17.52 -5.11
C SER A 12 -5.99 18.07 -3.75
N PRO A 13 -5.24 18.98 -3.12
CA PRO A 13 -5.65 19.61 -1.87
C PRO A 13 -7.03 20.24 -1.99
N ALA A 14 -7.92 20.00 -1.04
CA ALA A 14 -9.29 20.47 -1.00
C ALA A 14 -9.59 21.24 0.30
N PRO A 15 -8.99 22.43 0.49
CA PRO A 15 -9.13 23.21 1.72
C PRO A 15 -10.53 23.73 1.96
N ASP A 16 -11.37 23.79 0.92
CA ASP A 16 -12.75 24.30 0.98
C ASP A 16 -13.79 23.14 1.15
N ALA A 17 -13.35 21.91 1.43
CA ALA A 17 -14.26 20.82 1.71
C ALA A 17 -15.10 21.10 2.96
N GLU A 18 -16.40 20.79 2.90
CA GLU A 18 -17.30 20.89 4.06
C GLU A 18 -16.94 19.82 5.09
N LEU A 19 -16.83 20.23 6.36
CA LEU A 19 -16.40 19.38 7.46
C LEU A 19 -17.54 19.17 8.47
N ASP A 20 -17.49 18.03 9.15
CA ASP A 20 -18.30 17.77 10.33
C ASP A 20 -17.74 18.46 11.59
N GLU A 21 -18.39 18.22 12.76
CA GLU A 21 -18.00 18.79 14.04
C GLU A 21 -16.61 18.33 14.53
N ASP A 22 -16.14 17.17 14.04
CA ASP A 22 -14.86 16.57 14.39
C ASP A 22 -13.74 16.91 13.39
N GLY A 23 -14.08 17.63 12.31
CA GLY A 23 -13.11 18.08 11.30
C GLY A 23 -12.87 17.10 10.15
N PHE A 24 -13.75 16.10 10.00
CA PHE A 24 -13.71 15.17 8.87
C PHE A 24 -14.56 15.67 7.71
N PRO A 25 -14.22 15.32 6.46
CA PRO A 25 -15.05 15.65 5.30
C PRO A 25 -16.45 15.05 5.43
N LEU A 26 -17.49 15.85 5.18
CA LEU A 26 -18.88 15.37 5.16
C LEU A 26 -19.16 14.38 4.03
N ASP A 27 -18.39 14.44 2.96
CA ASP A 27 -18.54 13.60 1.76
C ASP A 27 -17.27 12.74 1.56
N GLU A 28 -17.23 11.62 2.28
CA GLU A 28 -16.10 10.66 2.20
C GLU A 28 -15.99 9.99 0.82
N GLU A 29 -17.06 10.00 0.00
CA GLU A 29 -17.01 9.48 -1.38
C GLU A 29 -16.23 10.40 -2.33
N LYS A 30 -16.03 11.67 -1.96
CA LYS A 30 -15.33 12.68 -2.78
C LYS A 30 -13.99 13.11 -2.19
N PHE A 31 -13.83 12.95 -0.89
CA PHE A 31 -12.67 13.48 -0.19
C PHE A 31 -11.97 12.42 0.65
N LEU A 32 -10.65 12.42 0.55
CA LEU A 32 -9.76 11.67 1.43
C LEU A 32 -9.24 12.59 2.53
N TYR A 33 -9.36 12.16 3.78
CA TYR A 33 -8.67 12.78 4.90
C TYR A 33 -7.39 12.00 5.24
N LEU A 34 -6.24 12.65 5.12
CA LEU A 34 -4.97 12.12 5.58
C LEU A 34 -4.65 12.70 6.96
N ASP A 35 -4.85 11.88 7.97
CA ASP A 35 -4.64 12.24 9.36
C ASP A 35 -3.17 12.61 9.63
N PRO A 36 -2.90 13.75 10.30
CA PRO A 36 -1.54 14.17 10.66
C PRO A 36 -0.78 13.14 11.51
N GLU A 37 -1.45 12.46 12.44
CA GLU A 37 -0.80 11.45 13.29
C GLU A 37 -0.48 10.18 12.49
N LEU A 38 -1.32 9.78 11.53
CA LEU A 38 -1.05 8.65 10.64
C LEU A 38 0.16 8.92 9.73
N ILE A 39 0.24 10.13 9.14
CA ILE A 39 1.39 10.55 8.34
C ILE A 39 2.67 10.57 9.18
N LYS A 40 2.60 11.15 10.39
CA LYS A 40 3.71 11.19 11.33
C LYS A 40 4.16 9.80 11.76
N PHE A 41 3.23 8.93 12.16
CA PHE A 41 3.51 7.54 12.52
C PHE A 41 4.22 6.81 11.38
N THR A 42 3.70 6.96 10.15
CA THR A 42 4.29 6.32 8.98
C THR A 42 5.72 6.80 8.75
N GLU A 43 5.97 8.12 8.76
CA GLU A 43 7.31 8.66 8.48
C GLU A 43 8.33 8.35 9.59
N GLU A 44 7.91 8.37 10.85
CA GLU A 44 8.79 8.06 11.98
C GLU A 44 9.23 6.59 12.03
N ASN A 45 8.33 5.67 11.70
CA ASN A 45 8.59 4.22 11.76
C ASN A 45 9.06 3.63 10.42
N PHE A 46 8.66 4.25 9.30
CA PHE A 46 8.95 3.79 7.93
C PHE A 46 9.41 4.98 7.06
N PRO A 47 10.58 5.56 7.33
CA PRO A 47 11.05 6.78 6.68
C PRO A 47 11.00 6.71 5.15
N GLY A 48 10.56 7.80 4.54
CA GLY A 48 10.47 7.96 3.09
C GLY A 48 9.20 7.37 2.45
N ARG A 49 8.22 6.90 3.25
CA ARG A 49 6.93 6.43 2.70
C ARG A 49 5.95 7.56 2.45
N THR A 50 6.13 8.71 3.11
CA THR A 50 5.22 9.86 3.06
C THR A 50 5.91 11.17 2.72
N ALA A 51 7.18 11.16 2.30
CA ALA A 51 8.00 12.36 2.10
C ALA A 51 7.40 13.38 1.10
N GLY A 52 6.61 12.91 0.13
CA GLY A 52 5.98 13.73 -0.91
C GLY A 52 4.51 14.10 -0.64
N ILE A 53 3.91 13.61 0.46
CA ILE A 53 2.51 13.86 0.78
C ILE A 53 2.37 14.54 2.13
N LYS A 54 1.39 15.44 2.29
CA LYS A 54 1.13 16.18 3.52
C LYS A 54 -0.19 15.75 4.14
N PRO A 55 -0.35 15.90 5.47
CA PRO A 55 -1.66 15.74 6.08
C PRO A 55 -2.64 16.76 5.55
N GLY A 56 -3.93 16.42 5.54
CA GLY A 56 -5.01 17.29 5.11
C GLY A 56 -6.09 16.59 4.29
N ILE A 57 -6.95 17.37 3.69
CA ILE A 57 -8.07 16.91 2.90
C ILE A 57 -7.75 17.04 1.42
N TYR A 58 -8.04 15.99 0.67
CA TYR A 58 -7.80 15.89 -0.75
C TYR A 58 -9.05 15.45 -1.50
N SER A 59 -9.32 16.04 -2.64
CA SER A 59 -10.16 15.42 -3.65
C SER A 59 -9.34 14.41 -4.45
N PHE A 60 -10.00 13.47 -5.10
CA PHE A 60 -9.34 12.45 -5.93
C PHE A 60 -10.13 12.21 -7.23
N GLU A 61 -9.45 11.75 -8.27
CA GLU A 61 -10.07 11.44 -9.55
C GLU A 61 -10.68 10.03 -9.57
N SER A 62 -10.07 9.09 -8.88
CA SER A 62 -10.56 7.71 -8.74
C SER A 62 -10.04 7.07 -7.47
N SER A 63 -10.78 6.10 -6.97
CA SER A 63 -10.42 5.26 -5.82
C SER A 63 -10.81 3.81 -6.05
N ALA A 64 -10.13 2.92 -5.35
CA ALA A 64 -10.48 1.50 -5.26
C ALA A 64 -10.10 0.98 -3.87
N GLU A 65 -10.83 -0.05 -3.43
CA GLU A 65 -10.62 -0.68 -2.14
C GLU A 65 -10.57 -2.19 -2.29
N PHE A 66 -9.76 -2.83 -1.48
CA PHE A 66 -9.76 -4.28 -1.35
C PHE A 66 -9.33 -4.69 0.06
N ARG A 67 -9.66 -5.93 0.43
CA ARG A 67 -9.24 -6.51 1.70
C ARG A 67 -8.01 -7.38 1.51
N ALA A 68 -6.89 -7.00 2.10
CA ALA A 68 -5.63 -7.74 2.04
C ALA A 68 -5.62 -9.00 2.93
N GLY A 69 -6.66 -9.21 3.72
CA GLY A 69 -6.84 -10.37 4.59
C GLY A 69 -6.76 -10.04 6.08
N SER A 70 -6.59 -11.07 6.91
CA SER A 70 -6.23 -10.86 8.32
C SER A 70 -4.79 -10.37 8.43
N TYR A 71 -4.40 -9.80 9.56
CA TYR A 71 -3.01 -9.38 9.78
C TYR A 71 -2.01 -10.52 9.60
N SER A 72 -2.33 -11.71 10.12
CA SER A 72 -1.50 -12.90 9.88
C SER A 72 -1.49 -13.32 8.41
N GLY A 73 -2.63 -13.29 7.73
CA GLY A 73 -2.73 -13.61 6.31
C GLY A 73 -1.93 -12.63 5.43
N TYR A 74 -1.96 -11.34 5.74
CA TYR A 74 -1.12 -10.36 5.07
C TYR A 74 0.38 -10.60 5.34
N ASN A 75 0.74 -10.95 6.58
CA ASN A 75 2.12 -11.28 6.90
C ASN A 75 2.62 -12.52 6.14
N ASP A 76 1.80 -13.55 6.02
CA ASP A 76 2.09 -14.73 5.21
C ASP A 76 2.19 -14.39 3.72
N TRP A 77 1.28 -13.56 3.22
CA TRP A 77 1.28 -13.09 1.84
C TRP A 77 2.58 -12.35 1.50
N ARG A 78 3.02 -11.41 2.34
CA ARG A 78 4.26 -10.65 2.10
C ARG A 78 5.54 -11.48 2.26
N ASP A 79 5.52 -12.54 3.10
CA ASP A 79 6.61 -13.50 3.15
C ASP A 79 6.74 -14.27 1.83
N HIS A 80 5.62 -14.68 1.24
CA HIS A 80 5.58 -15.25 -0.09
C HIS A 80 6.01 -14.27 -1.17
N LEU A 81 5.65 -12.99 -1.07
CA LEU A 81 6.14 -11.94 -1.98
C LEU A 81 7.67 -11.83 -1.93
N ALA A 82 8.25 -11.82 -0.73
CA ALA A 82 9.70 -11.79 -0.53
C ALA A 82 10.38 -13.03 -1.13
N ARG A 83 9.85 -14.21 -0.89
CA ARG A 83 10.37 -15.48 -1.46
C ARG A 83 10.28 -15.51 -2.98
N MET A 84 9.16 -15.09 -3.54
CA MET A 84 8.97 -15.01 -4.99
C MET A 84 9.97 -14.04 -5.63
N ALA A 85 10.14 -12.86 -5.02
CA ALA A 85 10.97 -11.79 -5.59
C ALA A 85 12.47 -12.07 -5.46
N VAL A 86 12.94 -12.53 -4.29
CA VAL A 86 14.36 -12.59 -3.97
C VAL A 86 14.82 -13.90 -3.31
N GLY A 87 13.94 -14.88 -3.12
CA GLY A 87 14.25 -16.17 -2.50
C GLY A 87 14.52 -16.13 -1.01
N MET A 88 14.20 -15.02 -0.32
CA MET A 88 14.37 -14.86 1.12
C MET A 88 13.02 -14.68 1.81
N SER A 89 12.94 -15.05 3.11
CA SER A 89 11.77 -14.71 3.92
C SER A 89 11.75 -13.21 4.24
N ALA A 90 10.55 -12.67 4.54
CA ALA A 90 10.39 -11.30 5.01
C ALA A 90 11.25 -11.02 6.26
N GLU A 91 11.29 -11.95 7.21
CA GLU A 91 12.12 -11.87 8.41
C GLU A 91 13.62 -11.68 8.10
N LYS A 92 14.14 -12.40 7.11
CA LYS A 92 15.55 -12.25 6.68
C LYS A 92 15.80 -10.90 6.03
N ILE A 93 14.84 -10.39 5.27
CA ILE A 93 14.91 -9.04 4.67
C ILE A 93 15.00 -8.00 5.79
N TRP A 94 14.15 -8.08 6.81
CA TRP A 94 14.17 -7.15 7.95
C TRP A 94 15.48 -7.21 8.73
N ALA A 95 15.96 -8.43 9.02
CA ALA A 95 17.18 -8.61 9.82
C ALA A 95 18.47 -8.19 9.10
N SER A 96 18.51 -8.28 7.77
CA SER A 96 19.73 -8.02 6.97
C SER A 96 19.88 -6.56 6.52
N GLY A 97 18.84 -5.74 6.65
CA GLY A 97 18.82 -4.39 6.04
C GLY A 97 18.88 -4.43 4.51
N TRP A 98 18.47 -5.55 3.92
CA TRP A 98 18.46 -5.72 2.47
C TRP A 98 17.59 -4.63 1.79
N ASN A 99 18.06 -4.13 0.66
CA ASN A 99 17.38 -3.10 -0.12
C ASN A 99 17.24 -3.55 -1.58
N GLY A 100 16.01 -3.83 -2.00
CA GLY A 100 15.72 -4.32 -3.35
C GLY A 100 14.21 -4.32 -3.64
N PRO A 101 13.75 -5.14 -4.62
CA PRO A 101 12.34 -5.14 -5.02
C PRO A 101 11.39 -5.34 -3.84
N PHE A 102 10.33 -4.54 -3.80
CA PHE A 102 9.25 -4.58 -2.81
C PHE A 102 9.64 -4.29 -1.35
N VAL A 103 10.89 -3.86 -1.07
CA VAL A 103 11.31 -3.62 0.32
C VAL A 103 10.40 -2.64 1.04
N GLU A 104 9.90 -1.63 0.35
CA GLU A 104 8.99 -0.64 0.92
C GLU A 104 7.65 -1.22 1.35
N LEU A 105 7.19 -2.29 0.73
CA LEU A 105 5.96 -3.01 1.08
C LEU A 105 6.23 -4.15 2.06
N ILE A 106 7.29 -4.93 1.84
CA ILE A 106 7.69 -6.03 2.73
C ILE A 106 8.02 -5.50 4.12
N ASN A 107 8.71 -4.34 4.19
CA ASN A 107 9.02 -3.65 5.44
C ASN A 107 8.05 -2.48 5.68
N PHE A 108 6.75 -2.79 5.79
CA PHE A 108 5.69 -1.84 6.07
C PHE A 108 4.74 -2.42 7.13
N PRO A 109 4.00 -1.62 7.92
CA PRO A 109 3.13 -2.16 8.96
C PRO A 109 1.99 -3.01 8.38
N ASP A 110 1.39 -3.82 9.23
CA ASP A 110 0.29 -4.72 8.89
C ASP A 110 -1.08 -4.24 9.42
N ASN A 111 -1.13 -3.01 9.92
CA ASN A 111 -2.32 -2.43 10.53
C ASN A 111 -2.73 -1.09 9.93
N GLU A 112 -1.81 -0.14 9.80
CA GLU A 112 -2.11 1.20 9.31
C GLU A 112 -0.88 1.86 8.69
N GLY A 113 -1.10 2.77 7.75
CA GLY A 113 0.00 3.53 7.13
C GLY A 113 -0.38 4.16 5.80
N VAL A 114 0.49 5.03 5.29
CA VAL A 114 0.32 5.72 4.01
C VAL A 114 1.54 5.53 3.14
N ILE A 115 1.33 5.20 1.87
CA ILE A 115 2.38 5.15 0.84
C ILE A 115 2.10 6.23 -0.19
N GLU A 116 3.03 7.16 -0.34
CA GLU A 116 2.97 8.31 -1.24
C GLU A 116 3.21 7.93 -2.72
N PRO A 117 2.90 8.81 -3.70
CA PRO A 117 2.89 8.44 -5.13
C PRO A 117 4.25 8.03 -5.70
N VAL A 118 5.37 8.57 -5.21
CA VAL A 118 6.70 8.21 -5.74
C VAL A 118 7.08 6.79 -5.33
N VAL A 119 6.80 6.41 -4.08
CA VAL A 119 7.00 5.03 -3.60
C VAL A 119 6.01 4.08 -4.27
N ALA A 120 4.74 4.50 -4.45
CA ALA A 120 3.75 3.73 -5.18
C ALA A 120 4.19 3.45 -6.63
N ALA A 121 4.75 4.44 -7.33
CA ALA A 121 5.28 4.26 -8.67
C ALA A 121 6.47 3.28 -8.73
N LYS A 122 7.36 3.32 -7.73
CA LYS A 122 8.45 2.35 -7.61
C LYS A 122 7.93 0.93 -7.40
N LEU A 123 6.92 0.76 -6.53
CA LEU A 123 6.30 -0.54 -6.28
C LEU A 123 5.53 -1.04 -7.52
N ALA A 124 4.75 -0.18 -8.18
CA ALA A 124 4.05 -0.54 -9.43
C ALA A 124 5.01 -1.03 -10.51
N LYS A 125 6.15 -0.36 -10.67
CA LYS A 125 7.23 -0.81 -11.57
C LYS A 125 7.76 -2.17 -11.15
N GLY A 126 8.02 -2.39 -9.86
CA GLY A 126 8.43 -3.69 -9.32
C GLY A 126 7.45 -4.78 -9.68
N PHE A 127 6.14 -4.57 -9.43
CA PHE A 127 5.09 -5.52 -9.80
C PHE A 127 5.07 -5.85 -11.31
N ALA A 128 5.30 -4.87 -12.18
CA ALA A 128 5.33 -5.07 -13.61
C ALA A 128 6.58 -5.83 -14.10
N GLU A 129 7.73 -5.64 -13.46
CA GLU A 129 9.00 -6.24 -13.87
C GLU A 129 9.07 -7.77 -13.65
N PHE A 130 8.25 -8.33 -12.77
CA PHE A 130 8.26 -9.77 -12.50
C PHE A 130 7.52 -10.62 -13.56
N GLY A 131 6.78 -10.00 -14.50
CA GLY A 131 6.15 -10.68 -15.63
C GLY A 131 5.28 -11.86 -15.23
N HIS A 132 5.61 -13.07 -15.69
CA HIS A 132 4.88 -14.33 -15.38
C HIS A 132 5.38 -15.06 -14.12
N ARG A 133 6.37 -14.53 -13.43
CA ARG A 133 6.93 -15.19 -12.26
C ARG A 133 5.95 -15.36 -11.10
N PRO A 134 5.01 -14.42 -10.85
CA PRO A 134 3.97 -14.63 -9.84
C PRO A 134 3.06 -15.82 -10.14
N GLU A 135 2.68 -16.05 -11.40
CA GLU A 135 1.87 -17.20 -11.81
C GLU A 135 2.63 -18.52 -11.61
N GLU A 136 3.90 -18.56 -12.01
CA GLU A 136 4.75 -19.74 -11.80
C GLU A 136 4.96 -20.04 -10.31
N TYR A 137 5.18 -18.99 -9.51
CA TYR A 137 5.35 -19.12 -8.07
C TYR A 137 4.06 -19.59 -7.39
N SER A 138 2.91 -19.02 -7.73
CA SER A 138 1.60 -19.39 -7.17
C SER A 138 1.26 -20.86 -7.40
N ALA A 139 1.64 -21.41 -8.55
CA ALA A 139 1.44 -22.82 -8.86
C ALA A 139 2.27 -23.77 -7.97
N SER A 140 3.29 -23.26 -7.28
CA SER A 140 4.21 -24.03 -6.43
C SER A 140 3.91 -23.98 -4.94
N ILE A 141 2.93 -23.18 -4.51
CA ILE A 141 2.60 -22.99 -3.09
C ILE A 141 1.15 -23.38 -2.78
N PRO A 142 0.84 -23.80 -1.53
CA PRO A 142 -0.53 -23.94 -1.07
C PRO A 142 -1.28 -22.61 -1.18
N ASP A 143 -2.59 -22.67 -1.47
CA ASP A 143 -3.45 -21.48 -1.60
C ASP A 143 -2.91 -20.41 -2.58
N GLY A 144 -2.11 -20.84 -3.56
CA GLY A 144 -1.44 -19.96 -4.50
C GLY A 144 -2.39 -19.14 -5.36
N THR A 145 -3.63 -19.62 -5.59
CA THR A 145 -4.65 -18.85 -6.31
C THR A 145 -5.02 -17.59 -5.53
N ASP A 146 -5.31 -17.72 -4.24
CA ASP A 146 -5.67 -16.58 -3.38
C ASP A 146 -4.49 -15.62 -3.21
N TRP A 147 -3.27 -16.17 -3.09
CA TRP A 147 -2.05 -15.36 -3.07
C TRP A 147 -1.89 -14.54 -4.35
N LEU A 148 -2.12 -15.14 -5.52
CA LEU A 148 -1.99 -14.49 -6.82
C LEU A 148 -3.09 -13.44 -7.05
N GLU A 149 -4.31 -13.69 -6.60
CA GLU A 149 -5.40 -12.70 -6.66
C GLU A 149 -5.01 -11.47 -5.83
N ASN A 150 -4.54 -11.67 -4.61
CA ASN A 150 -4.08 -10.59 -3.74
C ASN A 150 -2.87 -9.84 -4.34
N TYR A 151 -1.94 -10.55 -4.99
CA TYR A 151 -0.83 -9.93 -5.73
C TYR A 151 -1.33 -8.98 -6.82
N ARG A 152 -2.38 -9.34 -7.53
CA ARG A 152 -2.99 -8.50 -8.58
C ARG A 152 -3.70 -7.29 -8.00
N GLU A 153 -4.40 -7.43 -6.87
CA GLU A 153 -5.02 -6.30 -6.17
C GLU A 153 -3.96 -5.27 -5.73
N TRP A 154 -2.90 -5.71 -5.09
CA TRP A 154 -1.79 -4.84 -4.71
C TRP A 154 -1.15 -4.15 -5.91
N LYS A 155 -0.93 -4.88 -7.00
CA LYS A 155 -0.43 -4.30 -8.25
C LYS A 155 -1.33 -3.17 -8.76
N CYS A 156 -2.64 -3.41 -8.85
CA CYS A 156 -3.62 -2.41 -9.27
C CYS A 156 -3.62 -1.20 -8.35
N ALA A 157 -3.57 -1.40 -7.04
CA ALA A 157 -3.54 -0.32 -6.06
C ALA A 157 -2.32 0.60 -6.26
N PHE A 158 -1.13 0.05 -6.45
CA PHE A 158 0.07 0.85 -6.70
C PHE A 158 0.09 1.50 -8.08
N GLU A 159 -0.44 0.84 -9.12
CA GLU A 159 -0.60 1.42 -10.46
C GLU A 159 -1.57 2.63 -10.45
N MET A 160 -2.60 2.58 -9.60
CA MET A 160 -3.52 3.70 -9.38
C MET A 160 -2.80 4.84 -8.64
N ALA A 161 -2.21 4.54 -7.47
CA ALA A 161 -1.58 5.52 -6.60
C ALA A 161 -0.34 6.20 -7.23
N ALA A 162 0.32 5.55 -8.18
CA ALA A 162 1.43 6.11 -8.95
C ALA A 162 1.03 7.35 -9.79
N LYS A 163 -0.28 7.61 -9.96
CA LYS A 163 -0.83 8.75 -10.69
C LYS A 163 -1.19 9.88 -9.72
N ASP A 164 -0.19 10.46 -9.08
CA ASP A 164 -0.34 11.52 -8.07
C ASP A 164 -1.34 11.15 -6.96
N GLY A 165 -1.25 9.91 -6.48
CA GLY A 165 -2.19 9.35 -5.53
C GLY A 165 -1.56 8.90 -4.22
N ALA A 166 -2.24 7.98 -3.53
CA ALA A 166 -1.75 7.34 -2.32
C ALA A 166 -2.36 5.95 -2.15
N VAL A 167 -1.68 5.08 -1.39
CA VAL A 167 -2.25 3.87 -0.80
C VAL A 167 -2.34 4.06 0.69
N VAL A 168 -3.51 3.81 1.26
CA VAL A 168 -3.79 3.89 2.69
C VAL A 168 -4.14 2.51 3.21
N LEU A 169 -3.45 2.09 4.28
CA LEU A 169 -3.72 0.87 5.04
C LEU A 169 -4.51 1.24 6.28
N HIS A 170 -5.59 0.50 6.58
CA HIS A 170 -6.46 0.72 7.75
C HIS A 170 -7.21 -0.54 8.23
#